data_fc92f0698c631c89f1fa8d9393352393
#
_entry.id   fc92f0698c631c89f1fa8d9393352393
#
_cell.length_a   1.000
_cell.length_b   1.000
_cell.length_c   1.000
_cell.angle_alpha   90.00
_cell.angle_beta   90.00
_cell.angle_gamma   90.00
#
_symmetry.space_group_name_H-M   'P 1'
#
loop_
_entity.id
_entity.type
_entity.pdbx_description
1 polymer ?
#
loop_
_entity_poly.entity_id
_entity_poly.type
_entity_poly.pdbx_seq_one_letter_code
_entity_poly.pdbx_strand_id
1 'polypeptide(L)'
;MFDTLWIDCNIATMTPGGVAYGAIVQGAVGVKDGRIAFVGRRADLKDESAREVRRCGGAWITPGLIDCHTHLVFGGDRAREFEMRLEGKSYEEIARAGGGIVATIAATRAASREELIESAAARLVGMTREGVTTVEIKSGYGGDLENELKQLEAAGALGVRAQVRVRRTFLGLHALPQEFKQDRAAYVQLVAEVMIPAIAAQGAADAFDAFCEGIGFTTEEVDYVFAAARAAGLDVKLHAEQLSNQHGAALAARHQALSADHLEYLVDDGVAAMAKAGTVAVLLPGAFYFLRETQLPPIEKLRAAGVKLAVAGDCNPGTSPMTSPLMALNMACTLFRLTPEEALAGMTREASRALGLHDEIGTLEVGKAADLAIWNVKHPAELSYWLGAPLLRERVFAGRVV
;
A
#
# COMPACT_ATOMS: atom_id res chain seq x y z
N MET A 1 19.16 10.85 -27.47
CA MET A 1 17.77 10.81 -27.95
C MET A 1 16.93 10.04 -26.92
N PHE A 2 15.85 10.63 -26.43
CA PHE A 2 14.86 10.02 -25.53
C PHE A 2 13.86 9.15 -26.30
N ASP A 3 13.21 8.23 -25.59
CA ASP A 3 12.03 7.55 -26.15
C ASP A 3 10.82 8.48 -26.10
N THR A 4 10.59 9.10 -24.93
CA THR A 4 9.55 10.12 -24.73
C THR A 4 10.10 11.29 -23.94
N LEU A 5 9.74 12.51 -24.33
CA LEU A 5 10.12 13.76 -23.66
C LEU A 5 8.85 14.56 -23.35
N TRP A 6 8.51 14.72 -22.07
CA TRP A 6 7.45 15.63 -21.60
C TRP A 6 8.04 17.01 -21.38
N ILE A 7 7.45 18.03 -22.00
CA ILE A 7 7.87 19.43 -21.89
C ILE A 7 6.70 20.33 -21.53
N ASP A 8 7.00 21.57 -21.19
CA ASP A 8 6.01 22.57 -20.77
C ASP A 8 5.18 22.06 -19.57
N CYS A 9 5.83 21.38 -18.61
CA CYS A 9 5.23 20.84 -17.40
C CYS A 9 5.78 21.52 -16.15
N ASN A 10 5.05 21.37 -15.03
CA ASN A 10 5.58 21.55 -13.70
C ASN A 10 5.81 20.16 -13.08
N ILE A 11 6.81 20.02 -12.25
CA ILE A 11 7.23 18.73 -11.72
C ILE A 11 7.22 18.82 -10.20
N ALA A 12 6.61 17.83 -9.56
CA ALA A 12 6.79 17.54 -8.14
C ALA A 12 7.66 16.28 -8.04
N THR A 13 8.96 16.45 -7.87
CA THR A 13 9.90 15.32 -7.84
C THR A 13 9.71 14.43 -6.61
N MET A 14 9.14 14.97 -5.59
CA MET A 14 8.99 14.37 -4.26
C MET A 14 10.33 14.00 -3.60
N THR A 15 11.46 14.54 -4.10
CA THR A 15 12.75 14.41 -3.42
C THR A 15 12.76 15.16 -2.10
N PRO A 16 13.30 14.58 -1.02
CA PRO A 16 13.30 15.23 0.30
C PRO A 16 14.26 16.41 0.36
N GLY A 17 13.92 17.40 1.18
CA GLY A 17 14.72 18.61 1.40
C GLY A 17 14.50 19.68 0.32
N GLY A 18 14.90 20.91 0.60
CA GLY A 18 14.78 22.03 -0.34
C GLY A 18 13.36 22.59 -0.48
N VAL A 19 12.92 22.75 -1.72
CA VAL A 19 11.59 23.32 -2.02
C VAL A 19 10.49 22.31 -1.77
N ALA A 20 9.33 22.77 -1.29
CA ALA A 20 8.14 21.93 -1.07
C ALA A 20 7.83 21.09 -2.32
N TYR A 21 7.46 19.81 -2.12
CA TYR A 21 7.25 18.80 -3.17
C TYR A 21 8.48 18.50 -4.05
N GLY A 22 9.65 19.08 -3.78
CA GLY A 22 10.77 19.09 -4.73
C GLY A 22 10.39 19.76 -6.06
N ALA A 23 9.62 20.85 -6.00
CA ALA A 23 8.95 21.46 -7.15
C ALA A 23 9.93 22.09 -8.15
N ILE A 24 9.72 21.81 -9.43
CA ILE A 24 10.42 22.43 -10.56
C ILE A 24 9.38 22.99 -11.52
N VAL A 25 9.33 24.30 -11.69
CA VAL A 25 8.44 24.95 -12.66
C VAL A 25 9.12 25.06 -14.04
N GLN A 26 8.31 25.06 -15.12
CA GLN A 26 8.81 25.07 -16.50
C GLN A 26 9.81 23.93 -16.75
N GLY A 27 9.44 22.75 -16.30
CA GLY A 27 10.27 21.56 -16.33
C GLY A 27 10.17 20.75 -17.60
N ALA A 28 11.02 19.72 -17.65
CA ALA A 28 10.96 18.64 -18.62
C ALA A 28 11.33 17.31 -17.94
N VAL A 29 10.72 16.22 -18.43
CA VAL A 29 11.05 14.84 -18.03
C VAL A 29 11.36 14.05 -19.29
N GLY A 30 12.58 13.55 -19.41
CA GLY A 30 13.03 12.71 -20.50
C GLY A 30 13.17 11.26 -20.06
N VAL A 31 12.57 10.35 -20.83
CA VAL A 31 12.58 8.91 -20.55
C VAL A 31 13.32 8.16 -21.65
N LYS A 32 14.12 7.18 -21.24
CA LYS A 32 14.83 6.27 -22.12
C LYS A 32 14.85 4.87 -21.50
N ASP A 33 14.52 3.85 -22.28
CA ASP A 33 14.53 2.44 -21.87
C ASP A 33 13.74 2.19 -20.56
N GLY A 34 12.58 2.87 -20.42
CA GLY A 34 11.70 2.75 -19.25
C GLY A 34 12.19 3.45 -17.98
N ARG A 35 13.30 4.21 -18.05
CA ARG A 35 13.88 4.92 -16.91
C ARG A 35 13.93 6.42 -17.17
N ILE A 36 13.94 7.20 -16.09
CA ILE A 36 14.12 8.65 -16.14
C ILE A 36 15.57 8.93 -16.54
N ALA A 37 15.77 9.55 -17.70
CA ALA A 37 17.07 9.94 -18.20
C ALA A 37 17.34 11.45 -18.01
N PHE A 38 16.29 12.24 -17.83
CA PHE A 38 16.36 13.65 -17.47
C PHE A 38 15.16 14.06 -16.64
N VAL A 39 15.38 14.87 -15.63
CA VAL A 39 14.35 15.58 -14.87
C VAL A 39 14.96 16.91 -14.39
N GLY A 40 14.32 18.04 -14.72
CA GLY A 40 14.86 19.35 -14.41
C GLY A 40 14.12 20.47 -15.12
N ARG A 41 14.68 21.68 -15.04
CA ARG A 41 14.16 22.80 -15.84
C ARG A 41 14.38 22.51 -17.32
N ARG A 42 13.41 22.83 -18.16
CA ARG A 42 13.56 22.66 -19.61
C ARG A 42 14.78 23.42 -20.17
N ALA A 43 15.08 24.60 -19.61
CA ALA A 43 16.21 25.41 -20.01
C ALA A 43 17.58 24.73 -19.79
N ASP A 44 17.65 23.74 -18.88
CA ASP A 44 18.89 23.00 -18.59
C ASP A 44 19.06 21.78 -19.52
N LEU A 45 18.03 21.47 -20.33
CA LEU A 45 18.06 20.35 -21.27
C LEU A 45 18.91 20.70 -22.50
N LYS A 46 20.04 20.01 -22.67
CA LYS A 46 21.00 20.28 -23.77
C LYS A 46 20.52 19.77 -25.12
N ASP A 47 19.70 18.75 -25.16
CA ASP A 47 19.22 18.10 -26.38
C ASP A 47 17.78 17.67 -26.19
N GLU A 48 16.83 18.19 -26.97
CA GLU A 48 15.41 17.84 -26.96
C GLU A 48 15.08 16.71 -27.96
N SER A 49 16.08 16.03 -28.51
CA SER A 49 15.80 14.91 -29.43
C SER A 49 15.14 13.75 -28.74
N ALA A 50 13.94 13.42 -29.21
CA ALA A 50 13.11 12.31 -28.71
C ALA A 50 12.33 11.66 -29.86
N ARG A 51 11.97 10.40 -29.68
CA ARG A 51 11.05 9.72 -30.63
C ARG A 51 9.64 10.32 -30.54
N GLU A 52 9.22 10.67 -29.32
CA GLU A 52 7.95 11.31 -29.06
C GLU A 52 8.15 12.51 -28.12
N VAL A 53 7.57 13.67 -28.49
CA VAL A 53 7.55 14.87 -27.63
C VAL A 53 6.11 15.15 -27.21
N ARG A 54 5.86 15.19 -25.90
CA ARG A 54 4.54 15.45 -25.30
C ARG A 54 4.53 16.80 -24.60
N ARG A 55 3.62 17.69 -25.03
CA ARG A 55 3.43 19.01 -24.41
C ARG A 55 2.39 18.94 -23.32
N CYS A 56 2.78 19.30 -22.10
CA CYS A 56 1.91 19.21 -20.92
C CYS A 56 1.04 20.47 -20.70
N GLY A 57 1.40 21.60 -21.29
CA GLY A 57 0.61 22.84 -21.17
C GLY A 57 0.48 23.36 -19.74
N GLY A 58 1.52 23.18 -18.91
CA GLY A 58 1.52 23.60 -17.51
C GLY A 58 0.99 22.54 -16.51
N ALA A 59 0.59 21.36 -16.97
CA ALA A 59 0.19 20.25 -16.09
C ALA A 59 1.33 19.86 -15.14
N TRP A 60 0.97 19.26 -13.98
CA TRP A 60 1.93 18.76 -13.02
C TRP A 60 2.26 17.29 -13.26
N ILE A 61 3.55 16.95 -13.17
CA ILE A 61 4.04 15.57 -13.18
C ILE A 61 4.52 15.22 -11.78
N THR A 62 4.02 14.11 -11.24
CA THR A 62 4.48 13.49 -9.99
C THR A 62 5.05 12.10 -10.27
N PRO A 63 5.76 11.46 -9.32
CA PRO A 63 5.87 10.01 -9.34
C PRO A 63 4.46 9.40 -9.42
N GLY A 64 4.34 8.25 -10.06
CA GLY A 64 3.11 7.47 -9.98
C GLY A 64 2.79 7.13 -8.52
N LEU A 65 1.51 7.16 -8.15
CA LEU A 65 1.09 6.84 -6.79
C LEU A 65 1.38 5.38 -6.46
N ILE A 66 1.69 5.14 -5.20
CA ILE A 66 2.01 3.83 -4.63
C ILE A 66 1.02 3.55 -3.50
N ASP A 67 0.21 2.51 -3.63
CA ASP A 67 -0.59 2.00 -2.52
C ASP A 67 0.15 0.85 -1.86
N CYS A 68 0.73 1.09 -0.68
CA CYS A 68 1.63 0.16 -0.01
C CYS A 68 0.95 -0.76 1.01
N HIS A 69 -0.40 -0.80 1.01
CA HIS A 69 -1.17 -1.69 1.87
C HIS A 69 -2.56 -1.95 1.29
N THR A 70 -2.76 -3.11 0.68
CA THR A 70 -4.08 -3.56 0.23
C THR A 70 -4.27 -5.06 0.41
N HIS A 71 -5.55 -5.48 0.58
CA HIS A 71 -6.02 -6.86 0.51
C HIS A 71 -6.89 -7.05 -0.73
N LEU A 72 -6.45 -6.54 -1.87
CA LEU A 72 -7.25 -6.36 -3.08
C LEU A 72 -7.83 -7.66 -3.65
N VAL A 73 -7.17 -8.82 -3.39
CA VAL A 73 -7.59 -10.13 -3.88
C VAL A 73 -8.42 -10.85 -2.83
N PHE A 74 -9.73 -10.82 -3.01
CA PHE A 74 -10.70 -11.55 -2.19
C PHE A 74 -11.94 -11.92 -2.99
N GLY A 75 -12.63 -12.99 -2.56
CA GLY A 75 -13.92 -13.42 -3.08
C GLY A 75 -15.10 -12.77 -2.34
N GLY A 76 -16.21 -12.58 -3.03
CA GLY A 76 -17.43 -12.00 -2.47
C GLY A 76 -17.31 -10.50 -2.17
N ASP A 77 -18.25 -10.00 -1.38
CA ASP A 77 -18.27 -8.65 -0.81
C ASP A 77 -18.98 -8.65 0.54
N ARG A 78 -18.96 -7.53 1.25
CA ARG A 78 -19.60 -7.37 2.56
C ARG A 78 -20.59 -6.21 2.60
N ALA A 79 -21.14 -5.82 1.45
CA ALA A 79 -22.09 -4.70 1.35
C ALA A 79 -23.36 -4.95 2.19
N ARG A 80 -23.88 -6.19 2.19
CA ARG A 80 -25.05 -6.56 3.01
C ARG A 80 -24.73 -6.53 4.50
N GLU A 81 -23.53 -6.91 4.89
CA GLU A 81 -23.09 -6.79 6.29
C GLU A 81 -22.99 -5.32 6.72
N PHE A 82 -22.51 -4.45 5.82
CA PHE A 82 -22.51 -3.01 6.06
C PHE A 82 -23.93 -2.46 6.28
N GLU A 83 -24.91 -2.89 5.47
CA GLU A 83 -26.32 -2.53 5.64
C GLU A 83 -26.84 -3.01 7.01
N MET A 84 -26.62 -4.27 7.37
CA MET A 84 -27.03 -4.84 8.67
C MET A 84 -26.45 -4.04 9.87
N ARG A 85 -25.19 -3.61 9.78
CA ARG A 85 -24.56 -2.76 10.82
C ARG A 85 -25.27 -1.42 10.96
N LEU A 86 -25.66 -0.80 9.86
CA LEU A 86 -26.39 0.47 9.87
C LEU A 86 -27.83 0.33 10.35
N GLU A 87 -28.43 -0.85 10.18
CA GLU A 87 -29.74 -1.23 10.76
C GLU A 87 -29.67 -1.54 12.25
N GLY A 88 -28.47 -1.49 12.87
CA GLY A 88 -28.27 -1.70 14.29
C GLY A 88 -28.08 -3.15 14.71
N LYS A 89 -27.82 -4.07 13.75
CA LYS A 89 -27.45 -5.45 14.09
C LYS A 89 -26.12 -5.49 14.83
N SER A 90 -26.07 -6.31 15.87
CA SER A 90 -24.84 -6.52 16.63
C SER A 90 -23.81 -7.34 15.84
N TYR A 91 -22.55 -7.24 16.23
CA TYR A 91 -21.48 -8.07 15.66
C TYR A 91 -21.80 -9.56 15.75
N GLU A 92 -22.42 -9.98 16.87
CA GLU A 92 -22.79 -11.37 17.11
C GLU A 92 -23.91 -11.86 16.17
N GLU A 93 -24.92 -11.00 15.92
CA GLU A 93 -25.99 -11.30 14.94
C GLU A 93 -25.42 -11.44 13.52
N ILE A 94 -24.50 -10.55 13.14
CA ILE A 94 -23.82 -10.59 11.84
C ILE A 94 -22.97 -11.86 11.71
N ALA A 95 -22.21 -12.19 12.75
CA ALA A 95 -21.39 -13.41 12.77
C ALA A 95 -22.23 -14.68 12.68
N ARG A 96 -23.38 -14.75 13.40
CA ARG A 96 -24.34 -15.86 13.30
C ARG A 96 -24.99 -15.97 11.91
N ALA A 97 -25.16 -14.86 11.22
CA ALA A 97 -25.64 -14.83 9.83
C ALA A 97 -24.56 -15.24 8.82
N GLY A 98 -23.37 -15.67 9.29
CA GLY A 98 -22.26 -16.09 8.45
C GLY A 98 -21.39 -14.92 7.93
N GLY A 99 -21.47 -13.74 8.55
CA GLY A 99 -20.67 -12.56 8.22
C GLY A 99 -19.26 -12.59 8.82
N GLY A 100 -18.56 -11.48 8.68
CA GLY A 100 -17.20 -11.30 9.18
C GLY A 100 -16.12 -11.85 8.25
N ILE A 101 -14.88 -11.92 8.76
CA ILE A 101 -13.73 -12.42 7.99
C ILE A 101 -13.90 -13.88 7.54
N VAL A 102 -14.68 -14.67 8.28
CA VAL A 102 -14.97 -16.07 7.97
C VAL A 102 -15.73 -16.18 6.64
N ALA A 103 -16.67 -15.27 6.37
CA ALA A 103 -17.39 -15.23 5.09
C ALA A 103 -16.43 -14.91 3.93
N THR A 104 -15.51 -13.97 4.11
CA THR A 104 -14.52 -13.63 3.11
C THR A 104 -13.57 -14.79 2.84
N ILE A 105 -13.08 -15.48 3.88
CA ILE A 105 -12.25 -16.68 3.75
C ILE A 105 -13.01 -17.77 2.95
N ALA A 106 -14.24 -18.07 3.32
CA ALA A 106 -15.05 -19.09 2.63
C ALA A 106 -15.26 -18.74 1.15
N ALA A 107 -15.62 -17.49 0.85
CA ALA A 107 -15.82 -17.04 -0.54
C ALA A 107 -14.51 -17.05 -1.34
N THR A 108 -13.38 -16.67 -0.73
CA THR A 108 -12.06 -16.66 -1.40
C THR A 108 -11.55 -18.08 -1.68
N ARG A 109 -11.76 -19.01 -0.75
CA ARG A 109 -11.43 -20.43 -0.95
C ARG A 109 -12.28 -21.03 -2.06
N ALA A 110 -13.57 -20.72 -2.11
CA ALA A 110 -14.50 -21.24 -3.12
C ALA A 110 -14.28 -20.68 -4.52
N ALA A 111 -13.77 -19.44 -4.64
CA ALA A 111 -13.52 -18.81 -5.92
C ALA A 111 -12.33 -19.44 -6.64
N SER A 112 -12.45 -19.60 -7.96
CA SER A 112 -11.32 -19.92 -8.82
C SER A 112 -10.31 -18.77 -8.87
N ARG A 113 -9.08 -19.07 -9.31
CA ARG A 113 -8.05 -18.04 -9.49
C ARG A 113 -8.51 -16.97 -10.49
N GLU A 114 -9.15 -17.37 -11.56
CA GLU A 114 -9.69 -16.51 -12.62
C GLU A 114 -10.76 -15.55 -12.08
N GLU A 115 -11.69 -16.03 -11.26
CA GLU A 115 -12.70 -15.20 -10.61
C GLU A 115 -12.07 -14.20 -9.64
N LEU A 116 -11.04 -14.59 -8.91
CA LEU A 116 -10.28 -13.69 -8.05
C LEU A 116 -9.58 -12.60 -8.87
N ILE A 117 -8.96 -12.95 -10.00
CA ILE A 117 -8.31 -11.98 -10.91
C ILE A 117 -9.34 -10.99 -11.46
N GLU A 118 -10.49 -11.46 -11.96
CA GLU A 118 -11.52 -10.59 -12.53
C GLU A 118 -12.08 -9.61 -11.50
N SER A 119 -12.43 -10.10 -10.31
CA SER A 119 -12.97 -9.26 -9.25
C SER A 119 -11.95 -8.23 -8.74
N ALA A 120 -10.70 -8.63 -8.58
CA ALA A 120 -9.63 -7.75 -8.14
C ALA A 120 -9.23 -6.73 -9.22
N ALA A 121 -9.25 -7.12 -10.50
CA ALA A 121 -9.02 -6.20 -11.62
C ALA A 121 -10.05 -5.06 -11.65
N ALA A 122 -11.31 -5.36 -11.38
CA ALA A 122 -12.37 -4.33 -11.31
C ALA A 122 -12.08 -3.29 -10.19
N ARG A 123 -11.56 -3.73 -9.02
CA ARG A 123 -11.15 -2.83 -7.93
C ARG A 123 -9.91 -2.02 -8.32
N LEU A 124 -8.92 -2.66 -8.94
CA LEU A 124 -7.66 -2.03 -9.35
C LEU A 124 -7.86 -0.93 -10.39
N VAL A 125 -8.89 -1.03 -11.23
CA VAL A 125 -9.27 0.03 -12.19
C VAL A 125 -9.56 1.35 -11.48
N GLY A 126 -10.21 1.35 -10.32
CA GLY A 126 -10.42 2.56 -9.51
C GLY A 126 -9.09 3.23 -9.15
N MET A 127 -8.14 2.44 -8.67
CA MET A 127 -6.82 2.93 -8.27
C MET A 127 -5.98 3.44 -9.45
N THR A 128 -5.95 2.70 -10.55
CA THR A 128 -5.16 3.09 -11.74
C THR A 128 -5.71 4.34 -12.44
N ARG A 129 -7.02 4.56 -12.41
CA ARG A 129 -7.65 5.80 -12.90
C ARG A 129 -7.29 7.03 -12.08
N GLU A 130 -6.76 6.84 -10.89
CA GLU A 130 -6.26 7.91 -10.02
C GLU A 130 -4.73 7.86 -9.86
N GLY A 131 -4.00 7.31 -10.83
CA GLY A 131 -2.55 7.46 -10.98
C GLY A 131 -1.70 6.44 -10.25
N VAL A 132 -2.28 5.35 -9.70
CA VAL A 132 -1.47 4.27 -9.09
C VAL A 132 -0.67 3.53 -10.16
N THR A 133 0.62 3.39 -9.92
CA THR A 133 1.56 2.62 -10.75
C THR A 133 2.17 1.44 -9.99
N THR A 134 2.09 1.46 -8.66
CA THR A 134 2.58 0.37 -7.81
C THR A 134 1.55 0.08 -6.72
N VAL A 135 1.28 -1.20 -6.47
CA VAL A 135 0.35 -1.65 -5.43
C VAL A 135 0.94 -2.83 -4.67
N GLU A 136 0.83 -2.82 -3.35
CA GLU A 136 1.00 -4.01 -2.55
C GLU A 136 -0.31 -4.78 -2.50
N ILE A 137 -0.25 -6.09 -2.70
CA ILE A 137 -1.40 -6.98 -2.56
C ILE A 137 -1.04 -8.09 -1.59
N LYS A 138 -1.73 -8.09 -0.45
CA LYS A 138 -1.61 -9.11 0.59
C LYS A 138 -2.57 -10.26 0.29
N SER A 139 -2.13 -11.50 0.54
CA SER A 139 -3.02 -12.65 0.72
C SER A 139 -3.67 -12.62 2.13
N GLY A 140 -4.01 -13.74 2.71
CA GLY A 140 -4.50 -13.81 4.10
C GLY A 140 -5.98 -14.18 4.26
N TYR A 141 -6.63 -14.49 3.15
CA TYR A 141 -7.97 -15.08 3.15
C TYR A 141 -7.98 -16.55 2.73
N GLY A 142 -6.81 -17.19 2.66
CA GLY A 142 -6.67 -18.61 2.35
C GLY A 142 -6.69 -19.47 3.61
N GLY A 143 -5.79 -19.20 4.54
CA GLY A 143 -5.61 -19.95 5.78
C GLY A 143 -5.00 -21.34 5.60
N ASP A 144 -4.61 -21.70 4.38
CA ASP A 144 -3.83 -22.89 4.01
C ASP A 144 -2.92 -22.57 2.81
N LEU A 145 -1.93 -23.40 2.58
CA LEU A 145 -0.91 -23.14 1.55
C LEU A 145 -1.50 -23.00 0.14
N GLU A 146 -2.44 -23.85 -0.23
CA GLU A 146 -3.03 -23.87 -1.58
C GLU A 146 -3.79 -22.57 -1.86
N ASN A 147 -4.65 -22.15 -0.91
CA ASN A 147 -5.47 -20.98 -1.08
C ASN A 147 -4.69 -19.66 -0.91
N GLU A 148 -3.63 -19.64 -0.10
CA GLU A 148 -2.72 -18.47 -0.01
C GLU A 148 -1.92 -18.32 -1.32
N LEU A 149 -1.36 -19.40 -1.86
CA LEU A 149 -0.68 -19.38 -3.17
C LEU A 149 -1.63 -18.92 -4.28
N LYS A 150 -2.87 -19.40 -4.32
CA LYS A 150 -3.89 -18.99 -5.29
C LYS A 150 -4.09 -17.47 -5.29
N GLN A 151 -4.14 -16.84 -4.11
CA GLN A 151 -4.27 -15.38 -3.98
C GLN A 151 -3.00 -14.66 -4.45
N LEU A 152 -1.82 -15.13 -4.07
CA LEU A 152 -0.53 -14.54 -4.47
C LEU A 152 -0.30 -14.64 -5.99
N GLU A 153 -0.71 -15.75 -6.61
CA GLU A 153 -0.69 -15.92 -8.07
C GLU A 153 -1.67 -14.97 -8.76
N ALA A 154 -2.89 -14.85 -8.23
CA ALA A 154 -3.87 -13.90 -8.75
C ALA A 154 -3.34 -12.47 -8.66
N ALA A 155 -2.71 -12.09 -7.54
CA ALA A 155 -2.07 -10.79 -7.37
C ALA A 155 -0.98 -10.56 -8.44
N GLY A 156 -0.12 -11.54 -8.68
CA GLY A 156 0.92 -11.45 -9.72
C GLY A 156 0.37 -11.23 -11.12
N ALA A 157 -0.71 -11.92 -11.47
CA ALA A 157 -1.39 -11.80 -12.77
C ALA A 157 -1.96 -10.40 -13.02
N LEU A 158 -2.43 -9.71 -11.97
CA LEU A 158 -2.95 -8.34 -12.06
C LEU A 158 -1.88 -7.34 -12.52
N GLY A 159 -0.63 -7.53 -12.13
CA GLY A 159 0.48 -6.65 -12.52
C GLY A 159 0.64 -6.55 -14.04
N VAL A 160 0.60 -7.69 -14.71
CA VAL A 160 0.69 -7.77 -16.19
C VAL A 160 -0.57 -7.18 -16.83
N ARG A 161 -1.74 -7.55 -16.33
CA ARG A 161 -3.03 -7.15 -16.89
C ARG A 161 -3.29 -5.64 -16.80
N ALA A 162 -2.97 -5.01 -15.67
CA ALA A 162 -3.24 -3.61 -15.41
C ALA A 162 -2.03 -2.69 -15.68
N GLN A 163 -0.90 -3.27 -16.09
CA GLN A 163 0.35 -2.53 -16.27
C GLN A 163 0.69 -1.71 -15.02
N VAL A 164 0.82 -2.39 -13.89
CA VAL A 164 1.24 -1.86 -12.60
C VAL A 164 2.30 -2.76 -11.99
N ARG A 165 3.16 -2.22 -11.14
CA ARG A 165 4.06 -3.01 -10.30
C ARG A 165 3.26 -3.57 -9.13
N VAL A 166 3.36 -4.88 -8.93
CA VAL A 166 2.73 -5.55 -7.79
C VAL A 166 3.83 -6.05 -6.85
N ARG A 167 3.73 -5.69 -5.56
CA ARG A 167 4.46 -6.33 -4.45
C ARG A 167 3.49 -7.29 -3.78
N ARG A 168 3.89 -8.55 -3.69
CA ARG A 168 3.05 -9.61 -3.10
C ARG A 168 3.48 -9.86 -1.68
N THR A 169 2.54 -9.78 -0.76
CA THR A 169 2.78 -10.01 0.67
C THR A 169 1.98 -11.21 1.14
N PHE A 170 2.64 -12.20 1.71
CA PHE A 170 1.99 -13.32 2.35
C PHE A 170 1.54 -12.93 3.76
N LEU A 171 0.23 -12.83 3.99
CA LEU A 171 -0.37 -12.49 5.28
C LEU A 171 -0.89 -13.76 5.97
N GLY A 172 0.01 -14.70 6.27
CA GLY A 172 -0.37 -16.00 6.84
C GLY A 172 -0.97 -15.93 8.24
N LEU A 173 -0.60 -14.93 9.03
CA LEU A 173 -1.17 -14.69 10.35
C LEU A 173 -2.22 -13.56 10.33
N HIS A 174 -3.20 -13.63 9.43
CA HIS A 174 -4.32 -12.69 9.36
C HIS A 174 -5.45 -13.05 10.31
N ALA A 175 -5.93 -14.29 10.24
CA ALA A 175 -6.95 -14.82 11.12
C ALA A 175 -6.72 -16.31 11.36
N LEU A 176 -7.08 -16.78 12.56
CA LEU A 176 -7.01 -18.21 12.85
C LEU A 176 -8.10 -18.96 12.09
N PRO A 177 -7.76 -19.90 11.17
CA PRO A 177 -8.76 -20.69 10.46
C PRO A 177 -9.61 -21.54 11.40
N GLN A 178 -10.88 -21.81 10.99
CA GLN A 178 -11.85 -22.52 11.82
C GLN A 178 -11.36 -23.92 12.22
N GLU A 179 -10.65 -24.59 11.32
CA GLU A 179 -10.07 -25.92 11.51
C GLU A 179 -8.99 -25.97 12.59
N PHE A 180 -8.37 -24.82 12.90
CA PHE A 180 -7.31 -24.70 13.91
C PHE A 180 -7.77 -24.05 15.22
N LYS A 181 -9.08 -23.80 15.40
CA LYS A 181 -9.58 -23.15 16.62
C LYS A 181 -9.23 -23.87 17.93
N GLN A 182 -9.05 -25.18 17.88
CA GLN A 182 -8.70 -26.01 19.04
C GLN A 182 -7.19 -26.23 19.17
N ASP A 183 -6.41 -25.88 18.16
CA ASP A 183 -4.96 -26.06 18.14
C ASP A 183 -4.29 -24.90 17.40
N ARG A 184 -4.29 -23.75 18.04
CA ARG A 184 -3.71 -22.51 17.54
C ARG A 184 -2.20 -22.66 17.28
N ALA A 185 -1.51 -23.39 18.17
CA ALA A 185 -0.06 -23.60 18.05
C ALA A 185 0.29 -24.37 16.78
N ALA A 186 -0.50 -25.38 16.40
CA ALA A 186 -0.29 -26.11 15.15
C ALA A 186 -0.43 -25.22 13.93
N TYR A 187 -1.35 -24.23 13.94
CA TYR A 187 -1.46 -23.26 12.83
C TYR A 187 -0.23 -22.37 12.73
N VAL A 188 0.26 -21.81 13.84
CA VAL A 188 1.46 -20.98 13.87
C VAL A 188 2.68 -21.74 13.36
N GLN A 189 2.83 -23.02 13.78
CA GLN A 189 3.88 -23.91 13.28
C GLN A 189 3.74 -24.20 11.79
N LEU A 190 2.53 -24.49 11.32
CA LEU A 190 2.24 -24.70 9.88
C LEU A 190 2.67 -23.50 9.04
N VAL A 191 2.36 -22.27 9.48
CA VAL A 191 2.77 -21.05 8.79
C VAL A 191 4.29 -20.91 8.76
N ALA A 192 4.96 -21.09 9.92
CA ALA A 192 6.40 -20.88 10.03
C ALA A 192 7.22 -21.96 9.33
N GLU A 193 6.84 -23.25 9.48
CA GLU A 193 7.68 -24.37 9.10
C GLU A 193 7.34 -24.96 7.74
N VAL A 194 6.13 -24.70 7.22
CA VAL A 194 5.66 -25.26 5.94
C VAL A 194 5.31 -24.18 4.93
N MET A 195 4.42 -23.24 5.29
CA MET A 195 3.88 -22.28 4.31
C MET A 195 4.94 -21.27 3.88
N ILE A 196 5.65 -20.64 4.82
CA ILE A 196 6.71 -19.67 4.52
C ILE A 196 7.81 -20.27 3.64
N PRO A 197 8.43 -21.42 3.99
CA PRO A 197 9.44 -22.03 3.14
C PRO A 197 8.93 -22.38 1.74
N ALA A 198 7.70 -22.89 1.63
CA ALA A 198 7.11 -23.25 0.33
C ALA A 198 6.84 -22.04 -0.56
N ILE A 199 6.32 -20.94 0.02
CA ILE A 199 6.04 -19.69 -0.69
C ILE A 199 7.34 -19.00 -1.10
N ALA A 200 8.32 -18.94 -0.21
CA ALA A 200 9.63 -18.35 -0.50
C ALA A 200 10.38 -19.12 -1.60
N ALA A 201 10.39 -20.46 -1.53
CA ALA A 201 11.05 -21.30 -2.54
C ALA A 201 10.45 -21.11 -3.95
N GLN A 202 9.16 -20.77 -4.06
CA GLN A 202 8.49 -20.47 -5.33
C GLN A 202 8.65 -19.01 -5.76
N GLY A 203 9.25 -18.13 -4.94
CA GLY A 203 9.28 -16.70 -5.19
C GLY A 203 7.86 -16.11 -5.31
N ALA A 204 6.89 -16.69 -4.59
CA ALA A 204 5.48 -16.31 -4.71
C ALA A 204 5.15 -15.05 -3.91
N ALA A 205 5.95 -14.68 -2.91
CA ALA A 205 5.81 -13.46 -2.14
C ALA A 205 7.14 -12.72 -2.00
N ASP A 206 7.06 -11.42 -1.82
CA ASP A 206 8.19 -10.52 -1.58
C ASP A 206 8.37 -10.21 -0.08
N ALA A 207 7.29 -10.28 0.69
CA ALA A 207 7.26 -10.02 2.12
C ALA A 207 6.27 -10.93 2.84
N PHE A 208 6.44 -11.04 4.15
CA PHE A 208 5.50 -11.66 5.09
C PHE A 208 4.87 -10.59 5.99
N ASP A 209 3.61 -10.75 6.34
CA ASP A 209 2.87 -9.86 7.23
C ASP A 209 2.05 -10.67 8.25
N ALA A 210 1.70 -10.02 9.36
CA ALA A 210 0.88 -10.60 10.42
C ALA A 210 -0.05 -9.55 11.02
N PHE A 211 -1.15 -10.00 11.65
CA PHE A 211 -2.05 -9.18 12.44
C PHE A 211 -1.78 -9.40 13.93
N CYS A 212 -0.98 -8.50 14.52
CA CYS A 212 -0.61 -8.53 15.93
C CYS A 212 -1.62 -7.73 16.76
N GLU A 213 -2.62 -8.42 17.28
CA GLU A 213 -3.71 -7.81 18.03
C GLU A 213 -4.32 -8.77 19.04
N GLY A 214 -5.03 -8.23 20.03
CA GLY A 214 -5.71 -9.03 21.04
C GLY A 214 -6.71 -10.06 20.48
N ILE A 215 -7.30 -9.77 19.33
CA ILE A 215 -8.17 -10.69 18.57
C ILE A 215 -7.43 -11.43 17.45
N GLY A 216 -6.21 -11.05 17.17
CA GLY A 216 -5.33 -11.63 16.17
C GLY A 216 -4.29 -12.58 16.79
N PHE A 217 -3.02 -12.35 16.49
CA PHE A 217 -1.88 -13.13 16.98
C PHE A 217 -1.08 -12.36 18.01
N THR A 218 -0.49 -13.09 18.98
CA THR A 218 0.33 -12.48 20.04
C THR A 218 1.70 -12.08 19.51
N THR A 219 2.39 -11.20 20.25
CA THR A 219 3.77 -10.81 19.94
C THR A 219 4.73 -12.00 19.90
N GLU A 220 4.55 -12.99 20.79
CA GLU A 220 5.38 -14.20 20.83
C GLU A 220 5.17 -15.07 19.59
N GLU A 221 3.92 -15.23 19.14
CA GLU A 221 3.61 -15.97 17.92
C GLU A 221 4.17 -15.28 16.68
N VAL A 222 4.02 -13.95 16.60
CA VAL A 222 4.55 -13.14 15.50
C VAL A 222 6.08 -13.15 15.50
N ASP A 223 6.75 -13.03 16.67
CA ASP A 223 8.22 -13.07 16.81
C ASP A 223 8.78 -14.38 16.21
N TYR A 224 8.16 -15.50 16.58
CA TYR A 224 8.55 -16.82 16.07
C TYR A 224 8.41 -16.92 14.55
N VAL A 225 7.28 -16.47 13.99
CA VAL A 225 7.02 -16.56 12.55
C VAL A 225 7.86 -15.54 11.76
N PHE A 226 8.10 -14.34 12.31
CA PHE A 226 8.99 -13.35 11.69
C PHE A 226 10.44 -13.87 11.58
N ALA A 227 10.92 -14.60 12.59
CA ALA A 227 12.23 -15.23 12.52
C ALA A 227 12.30 -16.25 11.35
N ALA A 228 11.25 -17.05 11.14
CA ALA A 228 11.16 -17.98 10.02
C ALA A 228 11.09 -17.26 8.66
N ALA A 229 10.29 -16.17 8.56
CA ALA A 229 10.18 -15.38 7.33
C ALA A 229 11.52 -14.73 6.94
N ARG A 230 12.22 -14.13 7.90
CA ARG A 230 13.55 -13.55 7.68
C ARG A 230 14.58 -14.61 7.30
N ALA A 231 14.55 -15.79 7.92
CA ALA A 231 15.43 -16.91 7.56
C ALA A 231 15.16 -17.43 6.13
N ALA A 232 13.92 -17.33 5.65
CA ALA A 232 13.54 -17.66 4.28
C ALA A 232 13.83 -16.55 3.26
N GLY A 233 14.38 -15.40 3.69
CA GLY A 233 14.75 -14.27 2.83
C GLY A 233 13.58 -13.32 2.50
N LEU A 234 12.45 -13.43 3.17
CA LEU A 234 11.33 -12.51 3.02
C LEU A 234 11.54 -11.28 3.90
N ASP A 235 11.18 -10.10 3.38
CA ASP A 235 10.97 -8.92 4.21
C ASP A 235 9.76 -9.12 5.12
N VAL A 236 9.65 -8.31 6.20
CA VAL A 236 8.52 -8.40 7.12
C VAL A 236 7.83 -7.06 7.27
N LYS A 237 6.52 -7.10 7.49
CA LYS A 237 5.61 -5.97 7.78
C LYS A 237 4.66 -6.39 8.90
N LEU A 238 3.93 -5.45 9.51
CA LEU A 238 3.04 -5.79 10.61
C LEU A 238 1.82 -4.88 10.67
N HIS A 239 0.62 -5.45 10.69
CA HIS A 239 -0.56 -4.77 11.24
C HIS A 239 -0.40 -4.71 12.75
N ALA A 240 -0.30 -3.51 13.30
CA ALA A 240 0.06 -3.29 14.71
C ALA A 240 -0.74 -2.15 15.32
N GLU A 241 -1.09 -2.30 16.60
CA GLU A 241 -1.73 -1.25 17.42
C GLU A 241 -2.98 -0.63 16.75
N GLN A 242 -3.75 -1.42 16.02
CA GLN A 242 -4.99 -0.97 15.38
C GLN A 242 -6.13 -0.84 16.39
N LEU A 243 -6.30 -1.83 17.27
CA LEU A 243 -7.42 -1.92 18.21
C LEU A 243 -6.95 -1.82 19.67
N SER A 244 -5.70 -2.10 19.93
CA SER A 244 -5.08 -2.12 21.24
C SER A 244 -3.56 -2.01 21.14
N ASN A 245 -2.91 -1.63 22.25
CA ASN A 245 -1.45 -1.67 22.30
C ASN A 245 -0.96 -3.07 22.67
N GLN A 246 -0.35 -3.76 21.72
CA GLN A 246 0.29 -5.08 21.87
C GLN A 246 1.82 -4.99 21.79
N HIS A 247 2.40 -3.80 21.71
CA HIS A 247 3.83 -3.57 21.43
C HIS A 247 4.32 -4.20 20.11
N GLY A 248 3.41 -4.39 19.15
CA GLY A 248 3.70 -4.95 17.83
C GLY A 248 4.65 -4.08 17.02
N ALA A 249 4.51 -2.76 17.06
CA ALA A 249 5.43 -1.86 16.35
C ALA A 249 6.86 -1.94 16.88
N ALA A 250 7.04 -2.12 18.19
CA ALA A 250 8.35 -2.35 18.78
C ALA A 250 8.92 -3.73 18.37
N LEU A 251 8.07 -4.75 18.27
CA LEU A 251 8.43 -6.06 17.71
C LEU A 251 8.84 -5.93 16.23
N ALA A 252 8.04 -5.28 15.39
CA ALA A 252 8.34 -5.04 14.00
C ALA A 252 9.71 -4.35 13.82
N ALA A 253 9.99 -3.33 14.63
CA ALA A 253 11.27 -2.63 14.65
C ALA A 253 12.46 -3.55 15.02
N ARG A 254 12.29 -4.48 15.97
CA ARG A 254 13.35 -5.47 16.31
C ARG A 254 13.69 -6.37 15.13
N HIS A 255 12.71 -6.72 14.31
CA HIS A 255 12.89 -7.52 13.10
C HIS A 255 13.27 -6.69 11.85
N GLN A 256 13.54 -5.37 12.02
CA GLN A 256 13.84 -4.46 10.91
C GLN A 256 12.74 -4.52 9.84
N ALA A 257 11.48 -4.53 10.28
CA ALA A 257 10.34 -4.54 9.40
C ALA A 257 10.32 -3.30 8.50
N LEU A 258 9.88 -3.47 7.26
CA LEU A 258 9.70 -2.37 6.31
C LEU A 258 8.69 -1.36 6.84
N SER A 259 7.60 -1.84 7.44
CA SER A 259 6.57 -0.98 8.02
C SER A 259 5.86 -1.62 9.22
N ALA A 260 5.22 -0.76 10.01
CA ALA A 260 4.16 -1.10 10.93
C ALA A 260 2.94 -0.26 10.56
N ASP A 261 1.80 -0.90 10.41
CA ASP A 261 0.64 -0.38 9.72
C ASP A 261 -0.53 -0.22 10.70
N HIS A 262 -1.40 0.78 10.54
CA HIS A 262 -2.48 1.28 11.42
C HIS A 262 -1.98 2.24 12.50
N LEU A 263 -1.58 1.77 13.68
CA LEU A 263 -0.88 2.53 14.74
C LEU A 263 -1.77 3.47 15.59
N GLU A 264 -3.08 3.28 15.61
CA GLU A 264 -4.01 4.09 16.39
C GLU A 264 -3.68 4.08 17.89
N TYR A 265 -3.25 2.93 18.42
CA TYR A 265 -2.92 2.72 19.83
C TYR A 265 -1.40 2.67 20.10
N LEU A 266 -0.60 3.18 19.16
CA LEU A 266 0.87 3.23 19.32
C LEU A 266 1.28 4.12 20.47
N VAL A 267 2.21 3.62 21.30
CA VAL A 267 2.79 4.34 22.45
C VAL A 267 4.26 4.69 22.22
N ASP A 268 4.84 5.46 23.15
CA ASP A 268 6.14 6.11 22.98
C ASP A 268 7.32 5.15 22.75
N ASP A 269 7.31 3.97 23.33
CA ASP A 269 8.35 2.95 23.13
C ASP A 269 8.34 2.41 21.70
N GLY A 270 7.17 2.19 21.12
CA GLY A 270 7.01 1.81 19.71
C GLY A 270 7.48 2.92 18.77
N VAL A 271 7.12 4.19 19.05
CA VAL A 271 7.62 5.36 18.28
C VAL A 271 9.15 5.40 18.28
N ALA A 272 9.76 5.27 19.45
CA ALA A 272 11.22 5.30 19.60
C ALA A 272 11.90 4.13 18.87
N ALA A 273 11.31 2.92 18.95
CA ALA A 273 11.81 1.73 18.28
C ALA A 273 11.77 1.88 16.76
N MET A 274 10.62 2.34 16.20
CA MET A 274 10.45 2.59 14.78
C MET A 274 11.43 3.65 14.25
N ALA A 275 11.60 4.75 14.98
CA ALA A 275 12.55 5.81 14.63
C ALA A 275 13.98 5.27 14.52
N LYS A 276 14.38 4.44 15.49
CA LYS A 276 15.72 3.84 15.54
C LYS A 276 15.95 2.83 14.41
N ALA A 277 14.94 2.02 14.11
CA ALA A 277 15.03 0.96 13.09
C ALA A 277 14.85 1.50 11.66
N GLY A 278 14.23 2.67 11.48
CA GLY A 278 13.83 3.18 10.19
C GLY A 278 12.54 2.54 9.65
N THR A 279 11.78 1.84 10.50
CA THR A 279 10.50 1.25 10.15
C THR A 279 9.49 2.33 9.80
N VAL A 280 8.82 2.22 8.65
CA VAL A 280 7.84 3.20 8.17
C VAL A 280 6.52 3.03 8.91
N ALA A 281 5.88 4.13 9.29
CA ALA A 281 4.52 4.15 9.80
C ALA A 281 3.53 4.25 8.62
N VAL A 282 2.73 3.22 8.36
CA VAL A 282 1.70 3.25 7.31
C VAL A 282 0.36 3.59 7.94
N LEU A 283 -0.18 4.73 7.55
CA LEU A 283 -1.45 5.26 8.03
C LEU A 283 -2.58 4.84 7.10
N LEU A 284 -3.69 4.37 7.66
CA LEU A 284 -4.80 3.78 6.93
C LEU A 284 -6.11 4.55 7.19
N PRO A 285 -6.22 5.78 6.64
CA PRO A 285 -7.34 6.67 6.95
C PRO A 285 -8.69 6.13 6.49
N GLY A 286 -8.72 5.25 5.48
CA GLY A 286 -9.94 4.59 5.01
C GLY A 286 -10.53 3.65 6.05
N ALA A 287 -9.71 2.82 6.69
CA ALA A 287 -10.12 1.93 7.78
C ALA A 287 -10.59 2.73 8.98
N PHE A 288 -9.82 3.73 9.39
CA PHE A 288 -10.18 4.66 10.47
C PHE A 288 -11.58 5.27 10.27
N TYR A 289 -11.84 5.80 9.08
CA TYR A 289 -13.14 6.38 8.71
C TYR A 289 -14.27 5.35 8.72
N PHE A 290 -14.07 4.22 8.06
CA PHE A 290 -15.12 3.21 7.85
C PHE A 290 -15.52 2.51 9.15
N LEU A 291 -14.56 2.31 10.06
CA LEU A 291 -14.79 1.79 11.40
C LEU A 291 -15.31 2.84 12.38
N ARG A 292 -15.31 4.11 11.99
CA ARG A 292 -15.67 5.26 12.85
C ARG A 292 -14.78 5.34 14.09
N GLU A 293 -13.48 5.04 13.90
CA GLU A 293 -12.50 5.13 14.97
C GLU A 293 -12.38 6.56 15.51
N THR A 294 -11.99 6.66 16.77
CA THR A 294 -11.81 7.94 17.46
C THR A 294 -10.40 8.11 18.02
N GLN A 295 -9.70 7.01 18.26
CA GLN A 295 -8.31 7.02 18.71
C GLN A 295 -7.39 7.28 17.51
N LEU A 296 -6.75 8.43 17.48
CA LEU A 296 -5.83 8.81 16.40
C LEU A 296 -4.45 8.19 16.59
N PRO A 297 -3.78 7.78 15.49
CA PRO A 297 -2.34 7.51 15.52
C PRO A 297 -1.58 8.74 16.06
N PRO A 298 -0.48 8.57 16.81
CA PRO A 298 0.26 9.67 17.44
C PRO A 298 1.14 10.44 16.43
N ILE A 299 0.51 11.06 15.43
CA ILE A 299 1.16 11.72 14.27
C ILE A 299 2.25 12.70 14.70
N GLU A 300 1.96 13.56 15.69
CA GLU A 300 2.92 14.56 16.16
C GLU A 300 4.18 13.91 16.79
N LYS A 301 3.99 12.80 17.51
CA LYS A 301 5.13 12.06 18.10
C LYS A 301 5.95 11.36 17.02
N LEU A 302 5.30 10.72 16.04
CA LEU A 302 5.95 10.09 14.90
C LEU A 302 6.76 11.12 14.09
N ARG A 303 6.15 12.28 13.81
CA ARG A 303 6.80 13.40 13.11
C ARG A 303 8.00 13.93 13.89
N ALA A 304 7.86 14.19 15.20
CA ALA A 304 8.92 14.68 16.05
C ALA A 304 10.09 13.69 16.17
N ALA A 305 9.82 12.39 16.16
CA ALA A 305 10.83 11.34 16.18
C ALA A 305 11.48 11.09 14.79
N GLY A 306 10.99 11.73 13.71
CA GLY A 306 11.50 11.56 12.35
C GLY A 306 11.09 10.25 11.67
N VAL A 307 10.10 9.53 12.22
CA VAL A 307 9.51 8.35 11.58
C VAL A 307 8.87 8.75 10.26
N LYS A 308 9.11 7.97 9.21
CA LYS A 308 8.53 8.22 7.89
C LYS A 308 7.05 7.80 7.89
N LEU A 309 6.20 8.69 7.36
CA LEU A 309 4.75 8.48 7.33
C LEU A 309 4.32 8.12 5.91
N ALA A 310 3.91 6.89 5.68
CA ALA A 310 3.23 6.48 4.45
C ALA A 310 1.71 6.54 4.63
N VAL A 311 0.99 6.63 3.53
CA VAL A 311 -0.48 6.59 3.46
C VAL A 311 -0.88 5.50 2.48
N ALA A 312 -1.89 4.71 2.81
CA ALA A 312 -2.39 3.65 1.95
C ALA A 312 -3.91 3.49 2.05
N GLY A 313 -4.48 2.76 1.08
CA GLY A 313 -5.93 2.60 0.97
C GLY A 313 -6.52 1.54 1.87
N ASP A 314 -5.75 0.52 2.23
CA ASP A 314 -6.22 -0.68 2.93
C ASP A 314 -7.42 -1.34 2.24
N CYS A 315 -7.44 -1.38 0.90
CA CYS A 315 -8.58 -1.91 0.17
C CYS A 315 -8.89 -3.36 0.56
N ASN A 316 -9.93 -3.53 1.38
CA ASN A 316 -10.42 -4.82 1.85
C ASN A 316 -11.95 -4.80 2.00
N PRO A 317 -12.64 -5.97 2.05
CA PRO A 317 -14.10 -5.99 2.07
C PRO A 317 -14.71 -5.62 3.43
N GLY A 318 -13.93 -5.67 4.51
CA GLY A 318 -14.43 -5.57 5.89
C GLY A 318 -14.40 -4.19 6.50
N THR A 319 -13.28 -3.53 6.35
CA THR A 319 -12.93 -2.32 7.09
C THR A 319 -12.55 -1.14 6.21
N SER A 320 -12.26 -1.37 4.92
CA SER A 320 -11.91 -0.31 3.98
C SER A 320 -12.22 -0.70 2.53
N PRO A 321 -13.48 -0.73 2.08
CA PRO A 321 -13.80 -1.03 0.68
C PRO A 321 -13.47 0.16 -0.25
N MET A 322 -12.26 0.72 -0.12
CA MET A 322 -11.83 1.95 -0.77
C MET A 322 -10.88 1.65 -1.93
N THR A 323 -11.21 2.16 -3.12
CA THR A 323 -10.41 2.03 -4.33
C THR A 323 -9.91 3.38 -4.88
N SER A 324 -10.00 4.44 -4.05
CA SER A 324 -9.61 5.81 -4.41
C SER A 324 -8.41 6.26 -3.59
N PRO A 325 -7.19 6.27 -4.15
CA PRO A 325 -6.00 6.81 -3.50
C PRO A 325 -6.11 8.32 -3.24
N LEU A 326 -6.79 9.09 -4.11
CA LEU A 326 -6.98 10.53 -3.87
C LEU A 326 -7.90 10.78 -2.66
N MET A 327 -8.89 9.91 -2.42
CA MET A 327 -9.69 9.98 -1.20
C MET A 327 -8.84 9.67 0.04
N ALA A 328 -7.94 8.69 -0.03
CA ALA A 328 -7.02 8.40 1.07
C ALA A 328 -6.10 9.58 1.38
N LEU A 329 -5.59 10.29 0.35
CA LEU A 329 -4.84 11.54 0.54
C LEU A 329 -5.67 12.62 1.26
N ASN A 330 -6.93 12.83 0.84
CA ASN A 330 -7.81 13.78 1.49
C ASN A 330 -8.08 13.41 2.95
N MET A 331 -8.41 12.14 3.21
CA MET A 331 -8.66 11.64 4.57
C MET A 331 -7.41 11.76 5.47
N ALA A 332 -6.21 11.48 4.96
CA ALA A 332 -4.97 11.68 5.70
C ALA A 332 -4.79 13.14 6.12
N CYS A 333 -5.12 14.09 5.24
CA CYS A 333 -5.09 15.52 5.57
C CYS A 333 -6.18 15.92 6.56
N THR A 334 -7.43 15.48 6.36
CA THR A 334 -8.58 15.94 7.14
C THR A 334 -8.70 15.26 8.50
N LEU A 335 -8.42 13.95 8.58
CA LEU A 335 -8.53 13.15 9.80
C LEU A 335 -7.22 13.17 10.61
N PHE A 336 -6.08 12.95 9.95
CA PHE A 336 -4.79 12.80 10.63
C PHE A 336 -3.94 14.07 10.63
N ARG A 337 -4.41 15.15 10.02
CA ARG A 337 -3.71 16.44 9.98
C ARG A 337 -2.34 16.40 9.30
N LEU A 338 -2.17 15.53 8.31
CA LEU A 338 -1.03 15.62 7.42
C LEU A 338 -1.17 16.84 6.51
N THR A 339 -0.04 17.48 6.18
CA THR A 339 -0.05 18.47 5.11
C THR A 339 -0.27 17.77 3.76
N PRO A 340 -0.77 18.45 2.73
CA PRO A 340 -0.88 17.87 1.38
C PRO A 340 0.44 17.35 0.82
N GLU A 341 1.57 17.96 1.18
CA GLU A 341 2.91 17.46 0.81
C GLU A 341 3.25 16.16 1.53
N GLU A 342 2.99 16.06 2.85
CA GLU A 342 3.20 14.84 3.61
C GLU A 342 2.31 13.71 3.10
N ALA A 343 1.04 13.98 2.81
CA ALA A 343 0.13 12.99 2.27
C ALA A 343 0.60 12.47 0.90
N LEU A 344 0.99 13.36 -0.03
CA LEU A 344 1.52 12.96 -1.33
C LEU A 344 2.85 12.21 -1.20
N ALA A 345 3.75 12.66 -0.30
CA ALA A 345 4.96 11.94 0.03
C ALA A 345 4.64 10.55 0.59
N GLY A 346 3.59 10.45 1.39
CA GLY A 346 3.08 9.21 1.97
C GLY A 346 2.63 8.19 0.93
N MET A 347 2.10 8.63 -0.21
CA MET A 347 1.72 7.74 -1.32
C MET A 347 2.74 7.72 -2.48
N THR A 348 3.95 8.21 -2.25
CA THR A 348 5.04 8.17 -3.23
C THR A 348 6.34 7.69 -2.57
N ARG A 349 7.22 8.61 -2.14
CA ARG A 349 8.55 8.27 -1.61
C ARG A 349 8.50 7.45 -0.31
N GLU A 350 7.56 7.72 0.60
CA GLU A 350 7.52 6.98 1.86
C GLU A 350 6.82 5.61 1.68
N ALA A 351 5.80 5.53 0.82
CA ALA A 351 5.22 4.25 0.40
C ALA A 351 6.24 3.35 -0.30
N SER A 352 7.13 3.93 -1.13
CA SER A 352 8.21 3.14 -1.76
C SER A 352 9.18 2.55 -0.73
N ARG A 353 9.43 3.26 0.38
CA ARG A 353 10.23 2.75 1.52
C ARG A 353 9.51 1.61 2.24
N ALA A 354 8.20 1.77 2.48
CA ALA A 354 7.37 0.73 3.09
C ALA A 354 7.29 -0.57 2.25
N LEU A 355 7.72 -0.51 0.99
CA LEU A 355 7.82 -1.66 0.09
C LEU A 355 9.26 -2.10 -0.23
N GLY A 356 10.28 -1.45 0.33
CA GLY A 356 11.69 -1.72 0.01
C GLY A 356 12.10 -1.34 -1.41
N LEU A 357 11.38 -0.41 -2.06
CA LEU A 357 11.57 -0.03 -3.47
C LEU A 357 12.08 1.41 -3.66
N HIS A 358 12.54 2.06 -2.59
CA HIS A 358 12.87 3.51 -2.61
C HIS A 358 14.06 3.87 -3.53
N ASP A 359 14.91 2.92 -3.87
CA ASP A 359 15.99 3.13 -4.83
C ASP A 359 15.51 3.09 -6.28
N GLU A 360 14.32 2.50 -6.54
CA GLU A 360 13.80 2.32 -7.89
C GLU A 360 12.64 3.26 -8.24
N ILE A 361 11.78 3.60 -7.28
CA ILE A 361 10.56 4.37 -7.49
C ILE A 361 10.29 5.36 -6.34
N GLY A 362 9.20 6.11 -6.44
CA GLY A 362 8.69 6.97 -5.37
C GLY A 362 9.16 8.42 -5.42
N THR A 363 10.22 8.70 -6.19
CA THR A 363 10.69 10.06 -6.51
C THR A 363 11.07 10.15 -7.97
N LEU A 364 11.03 11.35 -8.55
CA LEU A 364 11.52 11.58 -9.92
C LEU A 364 12.99 11.96 -9.87
N GLU A 365 13.84 10.96 -10.09
CA GLU A 365 15.29 11.10 -10.12
C GLU A 365 15.87 10.32 -11.30
N VAL A 366 16.95 10.84 -11.90
CA VAL A 366 17.62 10.15 -13.01
C VAL A 366 18.06 8.75 -12.60
N GLY A 367 17.75 7.76 -13.43
CA GLY A 367 18.04 6.34 -13.20
C GLY A 367 16.88 5.54 -12.63
N LYS A 368 15.92 6.17 -11.96
CA LYS A 368 14.72 5.50 -11.45
C LYS A 368 13.75 5.10 -12.55
N ALA A 369 12.87 4.16 -12.26
CA ALA A 369 11.80 3.77 -13.18
C ALA A 369 10.93 4.97 -13.55
N ALA A 370 10.56 5.06 -14.81
CA ALA A 370 9.70 6.12 -15.29
C ALA A 370 8.22 5.77 -15.05
N ASP A 371 7.85 5.70 -13.78
CA ASP A 371 6.48 5.54 -13.30
C ASP A 371 5.97 6.92 -12.90
N LEU A 372 5.10 7.52 -13.73
CA LEU A 372 4.69 8.92 -13.63
C LEU A 372 3.16 9.05 -13.64
N ALA A 373 2.67 10.11 -12.99
CA ALA A 373 1.29 10.56 -13.13
C ALA A 373 1.26 12.04 -13.55
N ILE A 374 0.53 12.34 -14.60
CA ILE A 374 0.37 13.69 -15.15
C ILE A 374 -1.02 14.20 -14.77
N TRP A 375 -1.09 15.38 -14.15
CA TRP A 375 -2.30 15.89 -13.52
C TRP A 375 -2.74 17.22 -14.09
N ASN A 376 -4.04 17.36 -14.32
CA ASN A 376 -4.68 18.61 -14.70
C ASN A 376 -4.99 19.47 -13.45
N VAL A 377 -3.95 19.88 -12.74
CA VAL A 377 -4.05 20.71 -11.53
C VAL A 377 -3.12 21.92 -11.64
N LYS A 378 -3.41 22.96 -10.88
CA LYS A 378 -2.58 24.19 -10.80
C LYS A 378 -1.52 24.09 -9.72
N HIS A 379 -1.75 23.23 -8.71
CA HIS A 379 -0.85 22.99 -7.59
C HIS A 379 -0.98 21.55 -7.08
N PRO A 380 0.09 20.88 -6.63
CA PRO A 380 0.01 19.49 -6.16
C PRO A 380 -0.95 19.28 -4.96
N ALA A 381 -1.15 20.29 -4.11
CA ALA A 381 -2.11 20.20 -3.01
C ALA A 381 -3.56 19.92 -3.47
N GLU A 382 -3.91 20.20 -4.72
CA GLU A 382 -5.23 19.90 -5.27
C GLU A 382 -5.53 18.40 -5.31
N LEU A 383 -4.49 17.56 -5.31
CA LEU A 383 -4.65 16.09 -5.25
C LEU A 383 -5.28 15.61 -3.94
N SER A 384 -5.04 16.33 -2.84
CA SER A 384 -5.66 16.06 -1.53
C SER A 384 -6.91 16.93 -1.28
N TYR A 385 -7.16 17.95 -2.10
CA TYR A 385 -8.24 18.91 -1.89
C TYR A 385 -9.56 18.51 -2.57
N TRP A 386 -9.50 18.10 -3.84
CA TRP A 386 -10.68 17.75 -4.61
C TRP A 386 -11.18 16.34 -4.29
N LEU A 387 -12.47 16.22 -4.02
CA LEU A 387 -13.15 14.96 -3.77
C LEU A 387 -13.89 14.50 -5.03
N GLY A 388 -13.50 13.35 -5.59
CA GLY A 388 -14.17 12.74 -6.74
C GLY A 388 -13.96 13.44 -8.08
N ALA A 389 -13.06 14.42 -8.18
CA ALA A 389 -12.74 15.07 -9.44
C ALA A 389 -11.78 14.20 -10.29
N PRO A 390 -11.98 14.11 -11.61
CA PRO A 390 -11.07 13.38 -12.50
C PRO A 390 -9.83 14.22 -12.80
N LEU A 391 -8.84 14.18 -11.91
CA LEU A 391 -7.63 15.02 -11.99
C LEU A 391 -6.54 14.43 -12.86
N LEU A 392 -6.50 13.09 -13.01
CA LEU A 392 -5.48 12.41 -13.80
C LEU A 392 -5.69 12.69 -15.30
N ARG A 393 -4.62 13.08 -15.96
CA ARG A 393 -4.57 13.25 -17.41
C ARG A 393 -3.93 12.04 -18.11
N GLU A 394 -2.80 11.58 -17.59
CA GLU A 394 -2.07 10.44 -18.14
C GLU A 394 -1.39 9.66 -17.02
N ARG A 395 -1.40 8.35 -17.12
CA ARG A 395 -0.60 7.45 -16.29
C ARG A 395 0.51 6.85 -17.15
N VAL A 396 1.73 6.85 -16.62
CA VAL A 396 2.91 6.28 -17.28
C VAL A 396 3.46 5.18 -16.41
N PHE A 397 3.63 4.00 -16.97
CA PHE A 397 4.23 2.85 -16.30
C PHE A 397 5.44 2.36 -17.11
N ALA A 398 6.60 2.24 -16.46
CA ALA A 398 7.85 1.85 -17.10
C ALA A 398 8.12 2.64 -18.40
N GLY A 399 7.86 3.94 -18.37
CA GLY A 399 8.10 4.86 -19.48
C GLY A 399 7.05 4.87 -20.60
N ARG A 400 5.97 4.07 -20.47
CA ARG A 400 4.88 4.00 -21.47
C ARG A 400 3.60 4.58 -20.91
N VAL A 401 2.92 5.38 -21.70
CA VAL A 401 1.56 5.83 -21.38
C VAL A 401 0.60 4.63 -21.45
N VAL A 402 -0.22 4.45 -20.43
CA VAL A 402 -1.09 3.27 -20.22
C VAL A 402 -2.49 3.68 -19.75
#